data_93d3fce32be39ca6b30e622c321358f3
#
_entry.id   93d3fce32be39ca6b30e622c321358f3
#
_cell.length_a   1.000
_cell.length_b   1.000
_cell.length_c   1.000
_cell.angle_alpha   90.00
_cell.angle_beta   90.00
_cell.angle_gamma   90.00
#
_symmetry.space_group_name_H-M   'P 1'
#
loop_
_entity.id
_entity.type
_entity.pdbx_description
1 polymer ?
#
loop_
_entity_poly.entity_id
_entity_poly.type
_entity_poly.pdbx_seq_one_letter_code
_entity_poly.pdbx_strand_id
1 'polypeptide(L)'
;NNAFVNILLSLVAPLLATYAATLKKLPHRKHFFTPLLIANCAVFLLLVLPAHYALSGADNFFSAQYLLPLLPITYCSVAVSTAKGIDTYANGLLNDGKLYYYLQANGATHNTSIGYLLRRAIEKATIMNLKPLCLVVSGTAPWLLCAMIMCGIGIGEALVAQVVCALLAFTSSIVSLFICLTISQKYTFDPYQQFKQ
;
A
#
# COMPACT_ATOMS: atom_id res chain seq x y z
N ASN A 1 -6.22 21.30 18.11
CA ASN A 1 -6.41 19.84 18.05
C ASN A 1 -7.91 19.53 17.86
N ASN A 2 -8.42 19.71 16.63
CA ASN A 2 -9.83 19.42 16.34
C ASN A 2 -9.97 17.95 15.93
N ALA A 3 -10.53 17.13 16.81
CA ALA A 3 -10.76 15.70 16.55
C ALA A 3 -11.52 15.46 15.23
N PHE A 4 -12.48 16.33 14.90
CA PHE A 4 -13.23 16.25 13.65
C PHE A 4 -12.35 16.37 12.41
N VAL A 5 -11.39 17.30 12.39
CA VAL A 5 -10.45 17.48 11.29
C VAL A 5 -9.54 16.26 11.14
N ASN A 6 -9.09 15.69 12.26
CA ASN A 6 -8.24 14.50 12.26
C ASN A 6 -8.98 13.26 11.74
N ILE A 7 -10.25 13.08 12.11
CA ILE A 7 -11.10 12.01 11.57
C ILE A 7 -11.29 12.18 10.06
N LEU A 8 -11.62 13.40 9.62
CA LEU A 8 -11.81 13.69 8.20
C LEU A 8 -10.53 13.43 7.41
N LEU A 9 -9.38 13.84 7.93
CA LEU A 9 -8.07 13.58 7.31
C LEU A 9 -7.80 12.06 7.19
N SER A 10 -8.12 11.30 8.21
CA SER A 10 -7.93 9.84 8.22
C SER A 10 -8.79 9.12 7.18
N LEU A 11 -10.01 9.59 6.94
CA LEU A 11 -10.91 9.04 5.92
C LEU A 11 -10.51 9.44 4.49
N VAL A 12 -9.94 10.64 4.33
CA VAL A 12 -9.50 11.14 3.02
C VAL A 12 -8.16 10.52 2.59
N ALA A 13 -7.30 10.13 3.53
CA ALA A 13 -5.97 9.58 3.24
C ALA A 13 -5.99 8.34 2.30
N PRO A 14 -6.80 7.29 2.52
CA PRO A 14 -6.89 6.16 1.60
C PRO A 14 -7.40 6.54 0.21
N LEU A 15 -8.30 7.54 0.10
CA LEU A 15 -8.79 8.05 -1.18
C LEU A 15 -7.69 8.79 -1.95
N LEU A 16 -6.92 9.65 -1.26
CA LEU A 16 -5.78 10.34 -1.87
C LEU A 16 -4.70 9.36 -2.34
N ALA A 17 -4.41 8.32 -1.55
CA ALA A 17 -3.45 7.30 -1.93
C ALA A 17 -3.88 6.51 -3.18
N THR A 18 -5.17 6.13 -3.28
CA THR A 18 -5.70 5.46 -4.46
C THR A 18 -5.63 6.36 -5.69
N TYR A 19 -6.00 7.62 -5.54
CA TYR A 19 -5.92 8.59 -6.62
C TYR A 19 -4.47 8.80 -7.07
N ALA A 20 -3.55 9.02 -6.15
CA ALA A 20 -2.12 9.21 -6.44
C ALA A 20 -1.50 7.98 -7.14
N ALA A 21 -1.84 6.77 -6.68
CA ALA A 21 -1.36 5.53 -7.31
C ALA A 21 -1.88 5.36 -8.74
N THR A 22 -3.10 5.85 -9.02
CA THR A 22 -3.72 5.73 -10.34
C THR A 22 -3.45 6.91 -11.27
N LEU A 23 -2.78 7.99 -10.81
CA LEU A 23 -2.40 9.15 -11.64
C LEU A 23 -1.41 8.79 -12.74
N LYS A 24 -0.52 7.81 -12.54
CA LYS A 24 0.38 7.33 -13.59
C LYS A 24 -0.46 6.74 -14.74
N LYS A 25 0.03 6.86 -15.97
CA LYS A 25 -0.61 6.30 -17.19
C LYS A 25 -0.58 4.76 -17.12
N LEU A 26 -1.45 4.18 -16.31
CA LEU A 26 -1.62 2.74 -16.21
C LEU A 26 -2.53 2.25 -17.34
N PRO A 27 -2.14 1.21 -18.09
CA PRO A 27 -3.06 0.55 -19.01
C PRO A 27 -4.26 0.02 -18.19
N HIS A 28 -5.46 0.22 -18.70
CA HIS A 28 -6.72 -0.22 -18.05
C HIS A 28 -6.97 0.34 -16.63
N ARG A 29 -6.58 1.60 -16.38
CA ARG A 29 -6.70 2.30 -15.09
C ARG A 29 -8.04 2.06 -14.36
N LYS A 30 -9.15 2.04 -15.09
CA LYS A 30 -10.50 1.90 -14.51
C LYS A 30 -10.69 0.58 -13.76
N HIS A 31 -10.09 -0.51 -14.23
CA HIS A 31 -10.22 -1.83 -13.62
C HIS A 31 -9.48 -1.97 -12.29
N PHE A 32 -8.44 -1.15 -12.06
CA PHE A 32 -7.63 -1.20 -10.84
C PHE A 32 -8.06 -0.19 -9.77
N PHE A 33 -8.83 0.85 -10.13
CA PHE A 33 -9.21 1.88 -9.17
C PHE A 33 -10.07 1.34 -8.03
N THR A 34 -11.15 0.63 -8.35
CA THR A 34 -12.07 0.07 -7.35
C THR A 34 -11.39 -0.99 -6.46
N PRO A 35 -10.65 -2.00 -7.00
CA PRO A 35 -9.90 -2.94 -6.18
C PRO A 35 -8.89 -2.27 -5.25
N LEU A 36 -8.18 -1.24 -5.74
CA LEU A 36 -7.20 -0.54 -4.94
C LEU A 36 -7.84 0.28 -3.81
N LEU A 37 -8.99 0.90 -4.07
CA LEU A 37 -9.73 1.62 -3.05
C LEU A 37 -10.19 0.68 -1.92
N ILE A 38 -10.75 -0.47 -2.27
CA ILE A 38 -11.16 -1.50 -1.29
C ILE A 38 -9.94 -1.98 -0.49
N ALA A 39 -8.82 -2.24 -1.16
CA ALA A 39 -7.58 -2.67 -0.51
C ALA A 39 -7.06 -1.63 0.48
N ASN A 40 -7.04 -0.34 0.11
CA ASN A 40 -6.59 0.73 0.99
C ASN A 40 -7.51 0.96 2.18
N CYS A 41 -8.83 0.84 2.00
CA CYS A 41 -9.79 0.88 3.12
C CYS A 41 -9.59 -0.32 4.07
N ALA A 42 -9.37 -1.52 3.53
CA ALA A 42 -9.09 -2.69 4.35
C ALA A 42 -7.80 -2.55 5.16
N VAL A 43 -6.72 -2.04 4.54
CA VAL A 43 -5.45 -1.77 5.22
C VAL A 43 -5.62 -0.71 6.31
N PHE A 44 -6.42 0.33 6.07
CA PHE A 44 -6.73 1.33 7.08
C PHE A 44 -7.34 0.71 8.33
N LEU A 45 -8.37 -0.13 8.16
CA LEU A 45 -9.07 -0.75 9.27
C LEU A 45 -8.23 -1.82 9.98
N LEU A 46 -7.47 -2.64 9.23
CA LEU A 46 -6.76 -3.79 9.78
C LEU A 46 -5.36 -3.47 10.33
N LEU A 47 -4.66 -2.50 9.77
CA LEU A 47 -3.27 -2.20 10.13
C LEU A 47 -3.10 -0.80 10.72
N VAL A 48 -3.63 0.24 10.07
CA VAL A 48 -3.37 1.62 10.47
C VAL A 48 -4.09 1.97 11.77
N LEU A 49 -5.35 1.61 11.93
CA LEU A 49 -6.10 1.89 13.15
C LEU A 49 -5.54 1.17 14.39
N PRO A 50 -5.25 -0.15 14.37
CA PRO A 50 -4.65 -0.81 15.52
C PRO A 50 -3.26 -0.28 15.87
N ALA A 51 -2.43 0.02 14.88
CA ALA A 51 -1.10 0.58 15.13
C ALA A 51 -1.18 1.99 15.73
N HIS A 52 -2.13 2.81 15.25
CA HIS A 52 -2.39 4.12 15.83
C HIS A 52 -2.86 4.01 17.28
N TYR A 53 -3.78 3.08 17.57
CA TYR A 53 -4.23 2.81 18.94
C TYR A 53 -3.09 2.36 19.86
N ALA A 54 -2.18 1.50 19.37
CA ALA A 54 -1.03 1.04 20.12
C ALA A 54 -0.03 2.17 20.47
N LEU A 55 0.11 3.18 19.60
CA LEU A 55 1.01 4.32 19.80
C LEU A 55 0.40 5.42 20.67
N SER A 56 -0.87 5.75 20.47
CA SER A 56 -1.52 6.91 21.11
C SER A 56 -2.22 6.58 22.43
N GLY A 57 -2.58 5.30 22.64
CA GLY A 57 -3.47 4.88 23.71
C GLY A 57 -4.92 5.34 23.50
N ALA A 58 -5.82 4.91 24.41
CA ALA A 58 -7.24 5.23 24.31
C ALA A 58 -7.55 6.72 24.49
N ASP A 59 -6.83 7.37 25.41
CA ASP A 59 -7.10 8.77 25.80
C ASP A 59 -6.71 9.80 24.72
N ASN A 60 -5.70 9.46 23.90
CA ASN A 60 -5.14 10.35 22.88
C ASN A 60 -5.38 9.87 21.44
N PHE A 61 -6.38 9.01 21.23
CA PHE A 61 -6.61 8.37 19.93
C PHE A 61 -6.75 9.36 18.76
N PHE A 62 -7.35 10.52 18.97
CA PHE A 62 -7.49 11.57 17.94
C PHE A 62 -6.43 12.67 18.05
N SER A 63 -5.33 12.43 18.77
CA SER A 63 -4.27 13.43 18.87
C SER A 63 -3.55 13.60 17.53
N ALA A 64 -3.35 14.84 17.11
CA ALA A 64 -2.64 15.17 15.87
C ALA A 64 -1.17 14.76 15.91
N GLN A 65 -0.58 14.64 17.09
CA GLN A 65 0.86 14.35 17.30
C GLN A 65 1.30 13.04 16.68
N TYR A 66 0.48 11.97 16.79
CA TYR A 66 0.79 10.66 16.23
C TYR A 66 0.13 10.43 14.86
N LEU A 67 -1.07 10.97 14.67
CA LEU A 67 -1.85 10.73 13.47
C LEU A 67 -1.28 11.45 12.24
N LEU A 68 -0.81 12.70 12.43
CA LEU A 68 -0.24 13.49 11.32
C LEU A 68 1.03 12.86 10.70
N PRO A 69 2.00 12.32 11.44
CA PRO A 69 3.14 11.66 10.81
C PRO A 69 2.81 10.27 10.27
N LEU A 70 1.96 9.50 10.96
CA LEU A 70 1.65 8.12 10.61
C LEU A 70 0.93 8.00 9.25
N LEU A 71 -0.12 8.78 9.02
CA LEU A 71 -0.95 8.68 7.83
C LEU A 71 -0.19 9.02 6.54
N PRO A 72 0.48 10.18 6.40
CA PRO A 72 1.18 10.49 5.17
C PRO A 72 2.28 9.50 4.83
N ILE A 73 3.06 9.05 5.81
CA ILE A 73 4.18 8.12 5.59
C ILE A 73 3.65 6.79 5.08
N THR A 74 2.63 6.22 5.74
CA THR A 74 2.04 4.94 5.34
C THR A 74 1.40 5.02 3.95
N TYR A 75 0.59 6.04 3.70
CA TYR A 75 -0.13 6.14 2.43
C TYR A 75 0.71 6.61 1.25
N CYS A 76 1.74 7.43 1.47
CA CYS A 76 2.74 7.71 0.42
C CYS A 76 3.49 6.44 0.02
N SER A 77 3.91 5.63 0.98
CA SER A 77 4.57 4.35 0.72
C SER A 77 3.65 3.39 -0.04
N VAL A 78 2.39 3.26 0.41
CA VAL A 78 1.36 2.45 -0.26
C VAL A 78 1.15 2.92 -1.70
N ALA A 79 0.97 4.23 -1.93
CA ALA A 79 0.71 4.77 -3.26
C ALA A 79 1.85 4.51 -4.25
N VAL A 80 3.11 4.73 -3.82
CA VAL A 80 4.29 4.52 -4.68
C VAL A 80 4.48 3.04 -5.02
N SER A 81 4.36 2.17 -4.03
CA SER A 81 4.57 0.74 -4.16
C SER A 81 3.46 0.07 -4.98
N THR A 82 2.20 0.37 -4.66
CA THR A 82 1.05 -0.20 -5.38
C THR A 82 1.01 0.27 -6.83
N ALA A 83 1.33 1.55 -7.11
CA ALA A 83 1.44 2.04 -8.48
C ALA A 83 2.47 1.24 -9.29
N LYS A 84 3.63 0.92 -8.72
CA LYS A 84 4.67 0.13 -9.39
C LYS A 84 4.28 -1.34 -9.54
N GLY A 85 3.68 -1.91 -8.51
CA GLY A 85 3.19 -3.30 -8.54
C GLY A 85 2.11 -3.52 -9.59
N ILE A 86 1.10 -2.64 -9.64
CA ILE A 86 0.02 -2.69 -10.62
C ILE A 86 0.56 -2.48 -12.04
N ASP A 87 1.47 -1.51 -12.25
CA ASP A 87 2.12 -1.26 -13.53
C ASP A 87 2.87 -2.52 -14.02
N THR A 88 3.62 -3.17 -13.14
CA THR A 88 4.34 -4.40 -13.48
C THR A 88 3.37 -5.55 -13.82
N TYR A 89 2.28 -5.68 -13.07
CA TYR A 89 1.26 -6.69 -13.31
C TYR A 89 0.52 -6.47 -14.63
N ALA A 90 0.05 -5.25 -14.88
CA ALA A 90 -0.68 -4.89 -16.09
C ALA A 90 0.19 -5.04 -17.35
N ASN A 91 1.43 -4.54 -17.31
CA ASN A 91 2.37 -4.71 -18.42
C ASN A 91 2.76 -6.19 -18.62
N GLY A 92 2.86 -6.97 -17.55
CA GLY A 92 3.08 -8.41 -17.62
C GLY A 92 1.93 -9.12 -18.33
N LEU A 93 0.69 -8.79 -18.02
CA LEU A 93 -0.48 -9.36 -18.70
C LEU A 93 -0.51 -9.03 -20.20
N LEU A 94 -0.12 -7.81 -20.60
CA LEU A 94 -0.10 -7.40 -21.99
C LEU A 94 1.06 -8.05 -22.77
N ASN A 95 2.25 -8.09 -22.21
CA ASN A 95 3.45 -8.55 -22.89
C ASN A 95 3.65 -10.07 -22.80
N ASP A 96 3.39 -10.65 -21.63
CA ASP A 96 3.61 -12.07 -21.34
C ASP A 96 2.30 -12.90 -21.42
N GLY A 97 1.23 -12.34 -22.00
CA GLY A 97 -0.06 -13.02 -22.15
C GLY A 97 0.05 -14.35 -22.92
N LYS A 98 0.99 -14.46 -23.86
CA LYS A 98 1.27 -15.73 -24.57
C LYS A 98 1.77 -16.83 -23.63
N LEU A 99 2.57 -16.49 -22.62
CA LEU A 99 3.05 -17.42 -21.60
C LEU A 99 1.91 -17.94 -20.73
N TYR A 100 0.98 -17.04 -20.35
CA TYR A 100 -0.22 -17.40 -19.60
C TYR A 100 -1.05 -18.47 -20.32
N TYR A 101 -1.37 -18.26 -21.61
CA TYR A 101 -2.13 -19.21 -22.42
C TYR A 101 -1.33 -20.50 -22.68
N TYR A 102 -0.02 -20.43 -22.86
CA TYR A 102 0.83 -21.59 -23.02
C TYR A 102 0.81 -22.49 -21.78
N LEU A 103 0.89 -21.91 -20.58
CA LEU A 103 0.81 -22.65 -19.32
C LEU A 103 -0.57 -23.31 -19.17
N GLN A 104 -1.65 -22.63 -19.49
CA GLN A 104 -3.00 -23.21 -19.47
C GLN A 104 -3.16 -24.37 -20.48
N ALA A 105 -2.62 -24.23 -21.68
CA ALA A 105 -2.65 -25.29 -22.68
C ALA A 105 -1.89 -26.55 -22.22
N ASN A 106 -0.88 -26.39 -21.37
CA ASN A 106 -0.16 -27.50 -20.73
C ASN A 106 -0.81 -28.01 -19.44
N GLY A 107 -2.06 -27.64 -19.15
CA GLY A 107 -2.83 -28.16 -18.01
C GLY A 107 -2.60 -27.43 -16.68
N ALA A 108 -1.91 -26.28 -16.68
CA ALA A 108 -1.77 -25.48 -15.48
C ALA A 108 -3.10 -24.82 -15.11
N THR A 109 -3.40 -24.76 -13.80
CA THR A 109 -4.58 -24.06 -13.32
C THR A 109 -4.43 -22.53 -13.52
N HIS A 110 -5.55 -21.82 -13.60
CA HIS A 110 -5.57 -20.35 -13.70
C HIS A 110 -4.66 -19.66 -12.65
N ASN A 111 -4.78 -20.09 -11.39
CA ASN A 111 -4.00 -19.55 -10.28
C ASN A 111 -2.50 -19.78 -10.44
N THR A 112 -2.09 -20.94 -10.97
CA THR A 112 -0.69 -21.25 -11.22
C THR A 112 -0.12 -20.41 -12.35
N SER A 113 -0.91 -20.22 -13.42
CA SER A 113 -0.50 -19.43 -14.59
C SER A 113 -0.36 -17.94 -14.28
N ILE A 114 -1.23 -17.38 -13.40
CA ILE A 114 -1.13 -16.00 -12.95
C ILE A 114 -0.10 -15.81 -11.84
N GLY A 115 0.19 -16.84 -11.06
CA GLY A 115 1.09 -16.79 -9.90
C GLY A 115 2.46 -16.20 -10.23
N TYR A 116 2.97 -16.45 -11.41
CA TYR A 116 4.23 -15.87 -11.91
C TYR A 116 4.14 -14.33 -12.00
N LEU A 117 3.07 -13.80 -12.58
CA LEU A 117 2.87 -12.36 -12.74
C LEU A 117 2.66 -11.66 -11.40
N LEU A 118 1.89 -12.29 -10.50
CA LEU A 118 1.67 -11.80 -9.14
C LEU A 118 2.98 -11.71 -8.36
N ARG A 119 3.77 -12.79 -8.39
CA ARG A 119 5.06 -12.83 -7.72
C ARG A 119 5.98 -11.71 -8.20
N ARG A 120 6.09 -11.53 -9.52
CA ARG A 120 6.91 -10.46 -10.12
C ARG A 120 6.43 -9.06 -9.73
N ALA A 121 5.12 -8.84 -9.65
CA ALA A 121 4.55 -7.57 -9.22
C ALA A 121 4.86 -7.26 -7.76
N ILE A 122 4.67 -8.25 -6.86
CA ILE A 122 4.97 -8.11 -5.43
C ILE A 122 6.47 -7.88 -5.21
N GLU A 123 7.33 -8.61 -5.90
CA GLU A 123 8.79 -8.45 -5.82
C GLU A 123 9.21 -7.03 -6.20
N LYS A 124 8.73 -6.49 -7.31
CA LYS A 124 9.03 -5.12 -7.75
C LYS A 124 8.52 -4.07 -6.76
N ALA A 125 7.34 -4.25 -6.21
CA ALA A 125 6.78 -3.36 -5.20
C ALA A 125 7.59 -3.41 -3.90
N THR A 126 8.01 -4.60 -3.46
CA THR A 126 8.82 -4.79 -2.26
C THR A 126 10.19 -4.11 -2.39
N ILE A 127 10.88 -4.29 -3.52
CA ILE A 127 12.16 -3.63 -3.80
C ILE A 127 12.03 -2.10 -3.75
N MET A 128 10.90 -1.56 -4.26
CA MET A 128 10.65 -0.13 -4.25
C MET A 128 10.50 0.44 -2.83
N ASN A 129 9.97 -0.36 -1.89
CA ASN A 129 9.79 0.03 -0.49
C ASN A 129 11.03 -0.18 0.39
N LEU A 130 11.93 -1.08 0.01
CA LEU A 130 13.12 -1.36 0.81
C LEU A 130 14.05 -0.15 0.95
N LYS A 131 14.23 0.63 -0.12
CA LYS A 131 15.10 1.82 -0.10
C LYS A 131 14.66 2.86 0.94
N PRO A 132 13.43 3.38 0.91
CA PRO A 132 12.99 4.34 1.92
C PRO A 132 12.95 3.74 3.33
N LEU A 133 12.62 2.45 3.48
CA LEU A 133 12.67 1.78 4.76
C LEU A 133 14.09 1.77 5.35
N CYS A 134 15.10 1.40 4.57
CA CYS A 134 16.48 1.42 5.00
C CYS A 134 16.93 2.83 5.42
N LEU A 135 16.52 3.88 4.70
CA LEU A 135 16.84 5.26 5.04
C LEU A 135 16.21 5.69 6.37
N VAL A 136 14.98 5.30 6.63
CA VAL A 136 14.29 5.61 7.90
C VAL A 136 14.93 4.88 9.06
N VAL A 137 15.22 3.58 8.92
CA VAL A 137 15.82 2.75 9.98
C VAL A 137 17.27 3.13 10.25
N SER A 138 18.05 3.46 9.22
CA SER A 138 19.45 3.87 9.37
C SER A 138 19.66 5.27 9.98
N GLY A 139 18.55 5.98 10.29
CA GLY A 139 18.62 7.32 10.89
C GLY A 139 19.05 8.42 9.93
N THR A 140 19.18 8.13 8.64
CA THR A 140 19.55 9.13 7.62
C THR A 140 18.38 10.05 7.24
N ALA A 141 17.17 9.74 7.72
CA ALA A 141 15.99 10.58 7.59
C ALA A 141 15.50 11.05 8.98
N PRO A 142 16.22 11.92 9.68
CA PRO A 142 15.90 12.35 11.04
C PRO A 142 14.66 13.25 11.14
N TRP A 143 14.11 13.67 10.00
CA TRP A 143 13.00 14.64 9.95
C TRP A 143 11.79 14.24 10.77
N LEU A 144 11.41 12.96 10.73
CA LEU A 144 10.28 12.45 11.50
C LEU A 144 10.56 12.52 13.00
N LEU A 145 11.75 12.09 13.40
CA LEU A 145 12.19 12.11 14.79
C LEU A 145 12.28 13.55 15.33
N CYS A 146 12.89 14.45 14.55
CA CYS A 146 12.96 15.87 14.91
C CYS A 146 11.55 16.49 15.04
N ALA A 147 10.66 16.20 14.11
CA ALA A 147 9.29 16.70 14.14
C ALA A 147 8.54 16.21 15.39
N MET A 148 8.67 14.94 15.76
CA MET A 148 8.05 14.38 16.95
C MET A 148 8.59 14.99 18.26
N ILE A 149 9.92 15.19 18.35
CA ILE A 149 10.55 15.85 19.50
C ILE A 149 10.09 17.31 19.59
N MET A 150 10.00 18.04 18.48
CA MET A 150 9.48 19.40 18.47
C MET A 150 8.01 19.49 18.88
N CYS A 151 7.23 18.43 18.70
CA CYS A 151 5.86 18.32 19.20
C CYS A 151 5.79 17.96 20.70
N GLY A 152 6.93 17.84 21.40
CA GLY A 152 6.99 17.58 22.83
C GLY A 152 6.94 16.09 23.20
N ILE A 153 7.12 15.18 22.25
CA ILE A 153 7.18 13.74 22.49
C ILE A 153 8.58 13.37 23.02
N GLY A 154 8.65 12.51 24.03
CA GLY A 154 9.92 12.02 24.57
C GLY A 154 10.78 11.30 23.52
N ILE A 155 12.10 11.42 23.59
CA ILE A 155 13.03 10.86 22.60
C ILE A 155 12.82 9.34 22.44
N GLY A 156 12.61 8.61 23.53
CA GLY A 156 12.36 7.16 23.50
C GLY A 156 11.07 6.80 22.78
N GLU A 157 9.99 7.52 23.05
CA GLU A 157 8.69 7.33 22.40
C GLU A 157 8.76 7.70 20.91
N ALA A 158 9.48 8.77 20.55
CA ALA A 158 9.68 9.19 19.18
C ALA A 158 10.45 8.13 18.36
N LEU A 159 11.46 7.49 18.93
CA LEU A 159 12.20 6.39 18.31
C LEU A 159 11.30 5.18 18.05
N VAL A 160 10.52 4.77 19.06
CA VAL A 160 9.57 3.65 18.93
C VAL A 160 8.54 3.97 17.82
N ALA A 161 7.97 5.16 17.84
CA ALA A 161 7.01 5.58 16.84
C ALA A 161 7.61 5.60 15.44
N GLN A 162 8.87 6.02 15.26
CA GLN A 162 9.58 5.97 13.98
C GLN A 162 9.72 4.56 13.43
N VAL A 163 10.12 3.61 14.28
CA VAL A 163 10.24 2.19 13.88
C VAL A 163 8.89 1.61 13.52
N VAL A 164 7.86 1.87 14.33
CA VAL A 164 6.49 1.41 14.05
C VAL A 164 5.97 2.00 12.73
N CYS A 165 6.16 3.29 12.49
CA CYS A 165 5.77 3.93 11.21
C CYS A 165 6.47 3.27 10.01
N ALA A 166 7.76 2.96 10.12
CA ALA A 166 8.52 2.32 9.04
C ALA A 166 8.01 0.91 8.74
N LEU A 167 7.82 0.09 9.78
CA LEU A 167 7.27 -1.27 9.64
C LEU A 167 5.84 -1.24 9.09
N LEU A 168 5.02 -0.32 9.58
CA LEU A 168 3.65 -0.16 9.12
C LEU A 168 3.60 0.25 7.64
N ALA A 169 4.43 1.19 7.21
CA ALA A 169 4.51 1.61 5.82
C ALA A 169 4.90 0.45 4.89
N PHE A 170 5.83 -0.39 5.34
CA PHE A 170 6.26 -1.57 4.58
C PHE A 170 5.17 -2.64 4.51
N THR A 171 4.61 -3.03 5.64
CA THR A 171 3.58 -4.07 5.70
C THR A 171 2.30 -3.66 5.01
N SER A 172 1.84 -2.42 5.22
CA SER A 172 0.62 -1.88 4.61
C SER A 172 0.69 -1.86 3.09
N SER A 173 1.84 -1.53 2.52
CA SER A 173 2.03 -1.48 1.07
C SER A 173 1.98 -2.86 0.41
N ILE A 174 2.58 -3.89 1.04
CA ILE A 174 2.54 -5.26 0.53
C ILE A 174 1.12 -5.83 0.65
N VAL A 175 0.47 -5.63 1.79
CA VAL A 175 -0.89 -6.13 2.03
C VAL A 175 -1.89 -5.44 1.09
N SER A 176 -1.80 -4.12 0.91
CA SER A 176 -2.65 -3.39 -0.02
C SER A 176 -2.50 -3.89 -1.46
N LEU A 177 -1.26 -4.09 -1.92
CA LEU A 177 -1.00 -4.62 -3.25
C LEU A 177 -1.56 -6.04 -3.41
N PHE A 178 -1.32 -6.92 -2.43
CA PHE A 178 -1.82 -8.29 -2.48
C PHE A 178 -3.35 -8.35 -2.57
N ILE A 179 -4.06 -7.61 -1.72
CA ILE A 179 -5.52 -7.51 -1.74
C ILE A 179 -5.99 -6.92 -3.08
N CYS A 180 -5.36 -5.84 -3.54
CA CYS A 180 -5.70 -5.21 -4.81
C CYS A 180 -5.56 -6.18 -6.00
N LEU A 181 -4.45 -6.89 -6.11
CA LEU A 181 -4.21 -7.83 -7.21
C LEU A 181 -5.17 -9.03 -7.14
N THR A 182 -5.46 -9.54 -5.95
CA THR A 182 -6.40 -10.66 -5.78
C THR A 182 -7.83 -10.27 -6.20
N ILE A 183 -8.27 -9.07 -5.82
CA ILE A 183 -9.59 -8.57 -6.22
C ILE A 183 -9.60 -8.24 -7.72
N SER A 184 -8.54 -7.63 -8.24
CA SER A 184 -8.39 -7.22 -9.63
C SER A 184 -8.51 -8.40 -10.61
N GLN A 185 -8.10 -9.61 -10.23
CA GLN A 185 -8.26 -10.80 -11.07
C GLN A 185 -9.72 -11.01 -11.50
N LYS A 186 -10.68 -10.77 -10.60
CA LYS A 186 -12.11 -10.89 -10.89
C LYS A 186 -12.63 -9.88 -11.91
N TYR A 187 -11.96 -8.72 -12.01
CA TYR A 187 -12.35 -7.66 -12.96
C TYR A 187 -11.61 -7.76 -14.29
N THR A 188 -10.42 -8.36 -14.27
CA THR A 188 -9.51 -8.43 -15.42
C THR A 188 -9.79 -9.64 -16.30
N PHE A 189 -10.33 -10.72 -15.74
CA PHE A 189 -10.62 -11.95 -16.46
C PHE A 189 -12.12 -12.20 -16.59
N ASP A 190 -12.52 -12.77 -17.75
CA ASP A 190 -13.88 -13.25 -17.99
C ASP A 190 -14.10 -14.62 -17.28
N PRO A 191 -15.38 -15.08 -17.14
CA PRO A 191 -15.68 -16.41 -16.63
C PRO A 191 -14.97 -17.54 -17.40
N TYR A 192 -14.62 -17.30 -18.66
CA TYR A 192 -13.84 -18.22 -19.51
C TYR A 192 -12.32 -18.07 -19.36
N GLN A 193 -11.85 -17.34 -18.34
CA GLN A 193 -10.44 -17.09 -18.06
C GLN A 193 -9.67 -16.37 -19.20
N GLN A 194 -10.38 -15.62 -20.02
CA GLN A 194 -9.77 -14.78 -21.06
C GLN A 194 -9.57 -13.36 -20.52
N PHE A 195 -8.45 -12.74 -20.94
CA PHE A 195 -8.14 -11.37 -20.58
C PHE A 195 -9.08 -10.39 -21.30
N LYS A 196 -9.78 -9.54 -20.54
CA LYS A 196 -10.60 -8.47 -21.09
C LYS A 196 -9.72 -7.37 -21.65
N GLN A 197 -9.74 -7.21 -22.96
CA GLN A 197 -9.08 -6.10 -23.65
C GLN A 197 -9.83 -4.77 -23.46
#